data_41c4eabb6adbb85f0c28cf13d4dd6683
#
_entry.id   41c4eabb6adbb85f0c28cf13d4dd6683
#
_cell.length_a   1.000
_cell.length_b   1.000
_cell.length_c   1.000
_cell.angle_alpha   90.00
_cell.angle_beta   90.00
_cell.angle_gamma   90.00
#
_symmetry.space_group_name_H-M   'P 1'
#
loop_
_entity.id
_entity.type
_entity.pdbx_description
1 polymer ?
#
loop_
_entity_poly.entity_id
_entity_poly.type
_entity_poly.pdbx_seq_one_letter_code
_entity_poly.pdbx_strand_id
1 'polypeptide(L)'
;MNEDCQNLNVWTPACDGEKRPVLVWLHGGGFESGSAIEHIAYEGENMCRIGQVVVVSINHRLNILGYCDLSAYGEEYANSGNAGTDDIIAALRWIQENIAEFGGDPDNVTLFGQSGGGAKITTLLQTPAADGLFAKGINMSGVIGPLLADSKGDGEELAIALMAEMGIDGDIHELETVPYDRLAEAYRRVKPEFAAAGKYTGCTPCPNAFYRGTPDENGFREETAQIPLLAGTVYGEFSGFIPTPYHGEELTMEEGAKIVKETVGEEAAAELLPLFAEAYPERNPVDLLKLDFLFRLPTQQFIRQRSAGNQCTYSYLFNQDLPINGGSVPWHCADVPYVFHNTEMVPSIQEESVTKLEAQIFDSVIAFARTGDPNHAGIPHWPVSAPGEERTMVFCKNTQVRCNHDAELIPLLAKHMGPMFERMMRENMGDVQH
;
A
#
# COMPACT_ATOMS: atom_id res chain seq x y z
N MET A 1 -11.88 -6.09 -18.58
CA MET A 1 -12.62 -5.54 -17.41
C MET A 1 -14.06 -5.37 -17.83
N ASN A 2 -15.00 -5.62 -16.94
CA ASN A 2 -16.43 -5.38 -17.12
C ASN A 2 -17.05 -5.02 -15.76
N GLU A 3 -18.34 -4.72 -15.74
CA GLU A 3 -19.08 -4.34 -14.53
C GLU A 3 -19.24 -5.50 -13.54
N ASP A 4 -19.23 -6.75 -14.02
CA ASP A 4 -19.24 -7.95 -13.18
C ASP A 4 -17.82 -8.26 -12.67
N CYS A 5 -17.34 -7.41 -11.75
CA CYS A 5 -15.98 -7.47 -11.21
C CYS A 5 -15.92 -7.81 -9.72
N GLN A 6 -17.06 -7.91 -9.03
CA GLN A 6 -17.14 -8.22 -7.61
C GLN A 6 -17.11 -9.72 -7.38
N ASN A 7 -15.98 -10.23 -6.97
CA ASN A 7 -15.79 -11.67 -6.70
C ASN A 7 -14.66 -11.86 -5.67
N LEU A 8 -14.55 -13.10 -5.18
CA LEU A 8 -13.47 -13.49 -4.30
C LEU A 8 -13.02 -14.92 -4.61
N ASN A 9 -11.76 -15.21 -4.24
CA ASN A 9 -11.21 -16.57 -4.27
C ASN A 9 -10.92 -17.00 -2.84
N VAL A 10 -11.03 -18.30 -2.56
CA VAL A 10 -10.72 -18.90 -1.25
C VAL A 10 -9.77 -20.07 -1.45
N TRP A 11 -8.64 -20.06 -0.74
CA TRP A 11 -7.74 -21.18 -0.57
C TRP A 11 -7.85 -21.70 0.86
N THR A 12 -8.11 -22.98 1.03
CA THR A 12 -8.20 -23.61 2.34
C THR A 12 -7.48 -24.95 2.38
N PRO A 13 -6.80 -25.30 3.48
CA PRO A 13 -6.22 -26.64 3.64
C PRO A 13 -7.29 -27.74 3.66
N ALA A 14 -8.45 -27.46 4.26
CA ALA A 14 -9.59 -28.39 4.32
C ALA A 14 -10.87 -27.66 4.73
N CYS A 15 -12.01 -28.11 4.22
CA CYS A 15 -13.34 -27.71 4.67
C CYS A 15 -13.71 -28.57 5.90
N ASP A 16 -13.20 -28.15 7.09
CA ASP A 16 -13.38 -28.83 8.36
C ASP A 16 -13.68 -27.82 9.48
N GLY A 17 -13.76 -28.22 10.73
CA GLY A 17 -14.07 -27.35 11.87
C GLY A 17 -12.89 -26.74 12.60
N GLU A 18 -11.70 -26.65 11.99
CA GLU A 18 -10.43 -26.29 12.68
C GLU A 18 -10.29 -24.81 13.07
N LYS A 19 -11.15 -23.92 12.62
CA LYS A 19 -11.08 -22.47 12.93
C LYS A 19 -9.70 -21.86 12.67
N ARG A 20 -9.22 -21.98 11.44
CA ARG A 20 -7.91 -21.41 11.04
C ARG A 20 -8.00 -19.89 10.92
N PRO A 21 -6.91 -19.15 11.21
CA PRO A 21 -6.84 -17.73 10.88
C PRO A 21 -7.17 -17.49 9.42
N VAL A 22 -7.88 -16.40 9.13
CA VAL A 22 -8.25 -15.99 7.77
C VAL A 22 -7.44 -14.77 7.39
N LEU A 23 -6.68 -14.85 6.28
CA LEU A 23 -5.98 -13.72 5.71
C LEU A 23 -6.72 -13.24 4.46
N VAL A 24 -7.07 -11.96 4.41
CA VAL A 24 -7.82 -11.37 3.31
C VAL A 24 -6.93 -10.40 2.56
N TRP A 25 -6.59 -10.76 1.30
CA TRP A 25 -5.77 -9.95 0.42
C TRP A 25 -6.55 -8.84 -0.26
N LEU A 26 -6.07 -7.61 -0.11
CA LEU A 26 -6.51 -6.44 -0.84
C LEU A 26 -5.40 -6.01 -1.80
N HIS A 27 -5.65 -6.13 -3.10
CA HIS A 27 -4.67 -5.82 -4.15
C HIS A 27 -4.32 -4.33 -4.24
N GLY A 28 -3.16 -4.02 -4.84
CA GLY A 28 -2.66 -2.67 -5.09
C GLY A 28 -3.35 -1.94 -6.23
N GLY A 29 -2.62 -0.99 -6.83
CA GLY A 29 -3.14 -0.16 -7.93
C GLY A 29 -3.99 1.02 -7.49
N GLY A 30 -3.75 1.55 -6.28
CA GLY A 30 -4.55 2.63 -5.70
C GLY A 30 -5.99 2.20 -5.48
N PHE A 31 -6.89 3.10 -5.75
CA PHE A 31 -8.33 2.87 -5.88
C PHE A 31 -8.77 2.85 -7.36
N GLU A 32 -7.81 2.83 -8.28
CA GLU A 32 -8.01 3.04 -9.70
C GLU A 32 -7.95 1.76 -10.52
N SER A 33 -7.01 0.88 -10.24
CA SER A 33 -6.71 -0.30 -11.06
C SER A 33 -6.32 -1.50 -10.21
N GLY A 34 -6.05 -2.63 -10.86
CA GLY A 34 -5.58 -3.83 -10.21
C GLY A 34 -6.58 -4.96 -10.19
N SER A 35 -6.13 -6.10 -9.72
CA SER A 35 -6.93 -7.32 -9.58
C SER A 35 -6.28 -8.28 -8.59
N ALA A 36 -7.08 -9.09 -7.93
CA ALA A 36 -6.63 -10.14 -7.03
C ALA A 36 -5.78 -11.24 -7.71
N ILE A 37 -5.73 -11.28 -9.03
CA ILE A 37 -5.02 -12.29 -9.84
C ILE A 37 -4.02 -11.69 -10.84
N GLU A 38 -3.70 -10.41 -10.75
CA GLU A 38 -2.84 -9.73 -11.74
C GLU A 38 -1.37 -10.13 -11.66
N HIS A 39 -0.93 -10.62 -10.50
CA HIS A 39 0.46 -10.99 -10.27
C HIS A 39 0.57 -12.42 -9.75
N ILE A 40 1.53 -13.20 -10.30
CA ILE A 40 1.76 -14.60 -9.90
C ILE A 40 2.08 -14.74 -8.40
N ALA A 41 2.69 -13.71 -7.79
CA ALA A 41 2.99 -13.71 -6.36
C ALA A 41 1.74 -13.64 -5.45
N TYR A 42 0.56 -13.32 -5.99
CA TYR A 42 -0.69 -13.28 -5.22
C TYR A 42 -1.36 -14.65 -5.07
N GLU A 43 -0.77 -15.73 -5.62
CA GLU A 43 -1.28 -17.08 -5.48
C GLU A 43 -1.31 -17.52 -4.01
N GLY A 44 -2.49 -17.86 -3.50
CA GLY A 44 -2.69 -18.15 -2.08
C GLY A 44 -2.33 -19.57 -1.64
N GLU A 45 -1.97 -20.48 -2.55
CA GLU A 45 -1.75 -21.91 -2.25
C GLU A 45 -0.62 -22.12 -1.23
N ASN A 46 0.56 -21.52 -1.46
CA ASN A 46 1.69 -21.70 -0.55
C ASN A 46 1.38 -21.12 0.84
N MET A 47 0.81 -19.92 0.91
CA MET A 47 0.42 -19.32 2.19
C MET A 47 -0.60 -20.20 2.92
N CYS A 48 -1.61 -20.68 2.24
CA CYS A 48 -2.62 -21.59 2.78
C CYS A 48 -2.00 -22.90 3.29
N ARG A 49 -1.25 -23.59 2.43
CA ARG A 49 -0.71 -24.93 2.70
C ARG A 49 0.38 -24.90 3.78
N ILE A 50 1.33 -23.99 3.69
CA ILE A 50 2.48 -23.90 4.62
C ILE A 50 2.05 -23.24 5.94
N GLY A 51 1.31 -22.11 5.84
CA GLY A 51 0.85 -21.35 7.00
C GLY A 51 -0.31 -22.01 7.75
N GLN A 52 -0.97 -23.06 7.18
CA GLN A 52 -2.17 -23.68 7.75
C GLN A 52 -3.21 -22.59 8.11
N VAL A 53 -3.54 -21.74 7.15
CA VAL A 53 -4.48 -20.63 7.22
C VAL A 53 -5.46 -20.69 6.05
N VAL A 54 -6.58 -19.98 6.18
CA VAL A 54 -7.46 -19.72 5.04
C VAL A 54 -7.05 -18.40 4.40
N VAL A 55 -6.88 -18.39 3.09
CA VAL A 55 -6.54 -17.17 2.33
C VAL A 55 -7.72 -16.79 1.46
N VAL A 56 -8.11 -15.53 1.48
CA VAL A 56 -9.15 -14.96 0.62
C VAL A 56 -8.56 -13.81 -0.16
N SER A 57 -8.83 -13.72 -1.46
CA SER A 57 -8.53 -12.52 -2.25
C SER A 57 -9.80 -11.92 -2.84
N ILE A 58 -9.90 -10.60 -2.84
CA ILE A 58 -11.13 -9.87 -3.16
C ILE A 58 -10.91 -9.01 -4.41
N ASN A 59 -11.87 -9.01 -5.33
CA ASN A 59 -12.06 -7.99 -6.36
C ASN A 59 -13.28 -7.13 -6.03
N HIS A 60 -13.17 -5.83 -6.28
CA HIS A 60 -14.18 -4.83 -6.00
C HIS A 60 -14.19 -3.74 -7.09
N ARG A 61 -15.21 -2.90 -7.13
CA ARG A 61 -15.23 -1.77 -8.06
C ARG A 61 -14.09 -0.78 -7.78
N LEU A 62 -13.52 -0.27 -8.85
CA LEU A 62 -12.37 0.65 -8.86
C LEU A 62 -12.72 1.87 -9.73
N ASN A 63 -11.86 2.89 -9.68
CA ASN A 63 -11.98 4.12 -10.45
C ASN A 63 -13.39 4.75 -10.33
N ILE A 64 -13.89 5.35 -11.40
CA ILE A 64 -15.23 5.98 -11.40
C ILE A 64 -16.39 5.02 -11.13
N LEU A 65 -16.21 3.70 -11.31
CA LEU A 65 -17.23 2.73 -10.92
C LEU A 65 -17.32 2.54 -9.39
N GLY A 66 -16.20 2.73 -8.69
CA GLY A 66 -16.10 2.52 -7.24
C GLY A 66 -16.08 3.80 -6.41
N TYR A 67 -15.67 4.92 -7.00
CA TYR A 67 -15.33 6.12 -6.23
C TYR A 67 -15.80 7.44 -6.86
N CYS A 68 -16.59 7.43 -7.93
CA CYS A 68 -17.16 8.67 -8.46
C CYS A 68 -18.23 9.20 -7.52
N ASP A 69 -18.00 10.38 -6.94
CA ASP A 69 -18.95 11.03 -6.05
C ASP A 69 -20.05 11.72 -6.85
N LEU A 70 -21.23 11.13 -6.83
CA LEU A 70 -22.45 11.64 -7.44
C LEU A 70 -23.47 12.15 -6.40
N SER A 71 -23.04 12.39 -5.18
CA SER A 71 -23.92 12.76 -4.06
C SER A 71 -24.71 14.06 -4.29
N ALA A 72 -24.21 14.95 -5.16
CA ALA A 72 -24.92 16.16 -5.56
C ALA A 72 -26.23 15.90 -6.34
N TYR A 73 -26.39 14.69 -6.91
CA TYR A 73 -27.53 14.35 -7.78
C TYR A 73 -28.71 13.68 -7.06
N GLY A 74 -28.57 13.32 -5.79
CA GLY A 74 -29.67 12.76 -5.01
C GLY A 74 -29.22 11.87 -3.85
N GLU A 75 -30.16 11.55 -2.96
CA GLU A 75 -29.93 10.73 -1.77
C GLU A 75 -29.51 9.29 -2.14
N GLU A 76 -30.00 8.78 -3.26
CA GLU A 76 -29.63 7.46 -3.81
C GLU A 76 -28.15 7.35 -4.15
N TYR A 77 -27.49 8.49 -4.46
CA TYR A 77 -26.05 8.55 -4.75
C TYR A 77 -25.19 8.98 -3.56
N ALA A 78 -25.78 9.17 -2.36
CA ALA A 78 -25.07 9.72 -1.19
C ALA A 78 -23.76 8.99 -0.81
N ASN A 79 -23.61 7.72 -1.18
CA ASN A 79 -22.40 6.93 -0.93
C ASN A 79 -21.67 6.48 -2.20
N SER A 80 -21.97 7.03 -3.36
CA SER A 80 -21.36 6.63 -4.64
C SER A 80 -19.84 6.80 -4.66
N GLY A 81 -19.31 7.84 -3.99
CA GLY A 81 -17.88 8.06 -3.81
C GLY A 81 -17.15 7.03 -2.93
N ASN A 82 -17.87 6.03 -2.39
CA ASN A 82 -17.32 4.97 -1.55
C ASN A 82 -17.81 3.57 -1.95
N ALA A 83 -18.43 3.42 -3.11
CA ALA A 83 -19.03 2.16 -3.55
C ALA A 83 -18.01 1.01 -3.61
N GLY A 84 -16.77 1.26 -4.02
CA GLY A 84 -15.70 0.25 -4.01
C GLY A 84 -15.30 -0.18 -2.59
N THR A 85 -15.36 0.72 -1.61
CA THR A 85 -15.13 0.39 -0.19
C THR A 85 -16.30 -0.43 0.37
N ASP A 86 -17.54 -0.11 -0.02
CA ASP A 86 -18.71 -0.87 0.38
C ASP A 86 -18.72 -2.30 -0.20
N ASP A 87 -18.18 -2.49 -1.42
CA ASP A 87 -17.95 -3.82 -2.00
C ASP A 87 -17.00 -4.67 -1.12
N ILE A 88 -15.92 -4.07 -0.62
CA ILE A 88 -14.99 -4.77 0.29
C ILE A 88 -15.71 -5.14 1.58
N ILE A 89 -16.54 -4.25 2.13
CA ILE A 89 -17.33 -4.53 3.33
C ILE A 89 -18.35 -5.66 3.07
N ALA A 90 -18.97 -5.68 1.90
CA ALA A 90 -19.87 -6.78 1.51
C ALA A 90 -19.13 -8.12 1.46
N ALA A 91 -17.92 -8.15 0.89
CA ALA A 91 -17.07 -9.35 0.90
C ALA A 91 -16.66 -9.77 2.33
N LEU A 92 -16.33 -8.82 3.20
CA LEU A 92 -16.03 -9.12 4.60
C LEU A 92 -17.23 -9.66 5.36
N ARG A 93 -18.44 -9.16 5.11
CA ARG A 93 -19.69 -9.74 5.66
C ARG A 93 -19.91 -11.16 5.17
N TRP A 94 -19.68 -11.40 3.87
CA TRP A 94 -19.74 -12.76 3.34
C TRP A 94 -18.74 -13.70 4.04
N ILE A 95 -17.52 -13.23 4.32
CA ILE A 95 -16.52 -13.98 5.08
C ILE A 95 -17.03 -14.29 6.48
N GLN A 96 -17.59 -13.33 7.20
CA GLN A 96 -18.17 -13.54 8.53
C GLN A 96 -19.27 -14.63 8.54
N GLU A 97 -20.08 -14.68 7.48
CA GLU A 97 -21.22 -15.60 7.38
C GLU A 97 -20.81 -17.00 6.90
N ASN A 98 -19.76 -17.13 6.09
CA ASN A 98 -19.50 -18.35 5.32
C ASN A 98 -18.15 -19.00 5.59
N ILE A 99 -17.12 -18.29 6.08
CA ILE A 99 -15.74 -18.79 6.07
C ILE A 99 -15.54 -20.00 7.00
N ALA A 100 -16.43 -20.20 7.96
CA ALA A 100 -16.43 -21.38 8.84
C ALA A 100 -16.62 -22.70 8.06
N GLU A 101 -17.39 -22.68 6.97
CA GLU A 101 -17.59 -23.83 6.08
C GLU A 101 -16.30 -24.20 5.30
N PHE A 102 -15.37 -23.26 5.20
CA PHE A 102 -14.04 -23.44 4.64
C PHE A 102 -12.96 -23.73 5.71
N GLY A 103 -13.36 -23.99 6.95
CA GLY A 103 -12.45 -24.25 8.08
C GLY A 103 -11.75 -23.00 8.63
N GLY A 104 -12.23 -21.81 8.28
CA GLY A 104 -11.73 -20.53 8.78
C GLY A 104 -12.43 -20.07 10.05
N ASP A 105 -11.78 -19.17 10.79
CA ASP A 105 -12.33 -18.51 11.98
C ASP A 105 -12.84 -17.11 11.62
N PRO A 106 -14.14 -16.85 11.59
CA PRO A 106 -14.68 -15.53 11.30
C PRO A 106 -14.27 -14.46 12.33
N ASP A 107 -13.94 -14.86 13.57
CA ASP A 107 -13.49 -13.94 14.61
C ASP A 107 -11.98 -13.63 14.50
N ASN A 108 -11.24 -14.31 13.62
CA ASN A 108 -9.81 -14.15 13.44
C ASN A 108 -9.42 -13.79 12.00
N VAL A 109 -9.98 -12.70 11.50
CA VAL A 109 -9.74 -12.15 10.15
C VAL A 109 -8.63 -11.11 10.19
N THR A 110 -7.59 -11.30 9.38
CA THR A 110 -6.49 -10.34 9.18
C THR A 110 -6.55 -9.80 7.75
N LEU A 111 -6.71 -8.49 7.61
CA LEU A 111 -6.55 -7.83 6.31
C LEU A 111 -5.06 -7.65 6.01
N PHE A 112 -4.63 -7.94 4.81
CA PHE A 112 -3.29 -7.59 4.34
C PHE A 112 -3.35 -7.06 2.91
N GLY A 113 -2.55 -6.04 2.63
CA GLY A 113 -2.61 -5.38 1.34
C GLY A 113 -1.40 -4.50 1.09
N GLN A 114 -1.00 -4.43 -0.17
CA GLN A 114 0.16 -3.66 -0.60
C GLN A 114 -0.30 -2.45 -1.43
N SER A 115 0.41 -1.31 -1.29
CA SER A 115 0.09 -0.08 -2.03
C SER A 115 -1.35 0.36 -1.77
N GLY A 116 -2.17 0.54 -2.82
CA GLY A 116 -3.60 0.78 -2.69
C GLY A 116 -4.33 -0.22 -1.80
N GLY A 117 -3.87 -1.47 -1.68
CA GLY A 117 -4.41 -2.46 -0.76
C GLY A 117 -4.23 -2.06 0.71
N GLY A 118 -3.05 -1.55 1.06
CA GLY A 118 -2.80 -0.98 2.39
C GLY A 118 -3.61 0.30 2.65
N ALA A 119 -3.78 1.14 1.63
CA ALA A 119 -4.65 2.32 1.72
C ALA A 119 -6.12 1.94 1.99
N LYS A 120 -6.60 0.86 1.36
CA LYS A 120 -7.95 0.31 1.61
C LYS A 120 -8.11 -0.17 3.05
N ILE A 121 -7.07 -0.78 3.66
CA ILE A 121 -7.07 -1.13 5.09
C ILE A 121 -7.23 0.13 5.95
N THR A 122 -6.47 1.18 5.66
CA THR A 122 -6.59 2.46 6.38
C THR A 122 -7.99 3.06 6.22
N THR A 123 -8.57 2.99 5.02
CA THR A 123 -9.95 3.44 4.74
C THR A 123 -10.96 2.65 5.57
N LEU A 124 -10.83 1.33 5.66
CA LEU A 124 -11.73 0.48 6.46
C LEU A 124 -11.63 0.78 7.97
N LEU A 125 -10.43 1.09 8.50
CA LEU A 125 -10.26 1.56 9.88
C LEU A 125 -11.02 2.87 10.16
N GLN A 126 -11.27 3.68 9.13
CA GLN A 126 -11.99 4.95 9.22
C GLN A 126 -13.48 4.85 8.83
N THR A 127 -13.96 3.62 8.54
CA THR A 127 -15.32 3.34 8.08
C THR A 127 -16.12 2.57 9.15
N PRO A 128 -17.09 3.18 9.83
CA PRO A 128 -17.88 2.52 10.90
C PRO A 128 -18.56 1.23 10.48
N ALA A 129 -18.99 1.12 9.21
CA ALA A 129 -19.64 -0.08 8.69
C ALA A 129 -18.72 -1.31 8.60
N ALA A 130 -17.40 -1.13 8.78
CA ALA A 130 -16.39 -2.20 8.81
C ALA A 130 -16.08 -2.70 10.24
N ASP A 131 -16.68 -2.09 11.27
CA ASP A 131 -16.40 -2.45 12.66
C ASP A 131 -16.79 -3.90 12.95
N GLY A 132 -15.86 -4.64 13.56
CA GLY A 132 -16.05 -6.05 13.90
C GLY A 132 -15.90 -7.04 12.74
N LEU A 133 -15.68 -6.58 11.50
CA LEU A 133 -15.51 -7.45 10.35
C LEU A 133 -14.07 -7.98 10.18
N PHE A 134 -13.11 -7.38 10.86
CA PHE A 134 -11.71 -7.84 10.90
C PHE A 134 -11.07 -7.53 12.25
N ALA A 135 -10.06 -8.31 12.60
CA ALA A 135 -9.39 -8.26 13.89
C ALA A 135 -7.98 -7.66 13.83
N LYS A 136 -7.33 -7.65 12.66
CA LYS A 136 -5.94 -7.22 12.47
C LYS A 136 -5.70 -6.66 11.07
N GLY A 137 -4.63 -5.87 10.90
CA GLY A 137 -4.24 -5.34 9.59
C GLY A 137 -2.73 -5.33 9.34
N ILE A 138 -2.33 -5.67 8.11
CA ILE A 138 -0.95 -5.57 7.61
C ILE A 138 -0.96 -4.61 6.42
N ASN A 139 -0.40 -3.42 6.61
CA ASN A 139 -0.32 -2.37 5.62
C ASN A 139 1.10 -2.34 5.01
N MET A 140 1.24 -2.78 3.76
CA MET A 140 2.50 -2.88 3.04
C MET A 140 2.59 -1.72 2.05
N SER A 141 3.45 -0.75 2.30
CA SER A 141 3.65 0.43 1.42
C SER A 141 2.33 1.09 0.98
N GLY A 142 1.38 1.20 1.91
CA GLY A 142 0.02 1.65 1.60
C GLY A 142 -0.42 2.89 2.36
N VAL A 143 0.47 3.55 3.11
CA VAL A 143 0.19 4.87 3.68
C VAL A 143 0.51 5.93 2.63
N ILE A 144 -0.53 6.47 2.02
CA ILE A 144 -0.43 7.45 0.93
C ILE A 144 -0.29 8.84 1.52
N GLY A 145 0.84 9.49 1.23
CA GLY A 145 1.10 10.88 1.61
C GLY A 145 0.55 11.90 0.61
N PRO A 146 0.59 13.19 0.94
CA PRO A 146 0.01 14.26 0.12
C PRO A 146 0.55 14.35 -1.32
N LEU A 147 1.79 13.92 -1.55
CA LEU A 147 2.42 13.95 -2.89
C LEU A 147 1.84 12.91 -3.86
N LEU A 148 1.18 11.87 -3.35
CA LEU A 148 0.59 10.79 -4.14
C LEU A 148 -0.93 10.74 -3.99
N ALA A 149 -1.51 11.59 -3.14
CA ALA A 149 -2.95 11.66 -2.93
C ALA A 149 -3.63 12.30 -4.14
N ASP A 150 -4.80 11.78 -4.51
CA ASP A 150 -5.66 12.43 -5.49
C ASP A 150 -6.18 13.76 -4.95
N SER A 151 -6.52 14.66 -5.86
CA SER A 151 -7.06 15.97 -5.50
C SER A 151 -8.45 15.82 -4.87
N LYS A 152 -8.71 16.63 -3.86
CA LYS A 152 -10.05 16.72 -3.26
C LYS A 152 -10.95 17.55 -4.16
N GLY A 153 -12.20 17.17 -4.23
CA GLY A 153 -13.23 17.88 -4.95
C GLY A 153 -14.55 17.14 -4.87
N ASP A 154 -15.60 17.72 -5.40
CA ASP A 154 -16.84 17.01 -5.61
C ASP A 154 -16.85 16.32 -6.98
N GLY A 155 -17.64 15.28 -7.10
CA GLY A 155 -17.74 14.54 -8.37
C GLY A 155 -18.66 15.20 -9.39
N GLU A 156 -19.32 16.31 -9.05
CA GLU A 156 -20.29 16.99 -9.94
C GLU A 156 -19.62 17.46 -11.23
N GLU A 157 -18.46 18.15 -11.12
CA GLU A 157 -17.72 18.59 -12.31
C GLU A 157 -17.27 17.41 -13.19
N LEU A 158 -16.81 16.32 -12.56
CA LEU A 158 -16.41 15.12 -13.28
C LEU A 158 -17.60 14.46 -13.98
N ALA A 159 -18.74 14.33 -13.30
CA ALA A 159 -19.97 13.79 -13.89
C ALA A 159 -20.44 14.62 -15.09
N ILE A 160 -20.47 15.94 -14.97
CA ILE A 160 -20.81 16.86 -16.06
C ILE A 160 -19.88 16.65 -17.27
N ALA A 161 -18.57 16.55 -17.03
CA ALA A 161 -17.59 16.35 -18.11
C ALA A 161 -17.77 14.99 -18.79
N LEU A 162 -18.01 13.92 -18.02
CA LEU A 162 -18.28 12.59 -18.57
C LEU A 162 -19.56 12.54 -19.40
N MET A 163 -20.64 13.14 -18.90
CA MET A 163 -21.91 13.24 -19.62
C MET A 163 -21.75 14.02 -20.92
N ALA A 164 -21.06 15.17 -20.88
CA ALA A 164 -20.78 15.99 -22.05
C ALA A 164 -19.98 15.23 -23.11
N GLU A 165 -18.90 14.51 -22.70
CA GLU A 165 -18.08 13.70 -23.63
C GLU A 165 -18.91 12.59 -24.30
N MET A 166 -19.89 12.05 -23.60
CA MET A 166 -20.79 11.01 -24.12
C MET A 166 -22.03 11.57 -24.86
N GLY A 167 -22.21 12.89 -24.88
CA GLY A 167 -23.39 13.50 -25.48
C GLY A 167 -24.70 13.21 -24.72
N ILE A 168 -24.60 13.02 -23.40
CA ILE A 168 -25.74 12.86 -22.50
C ILE A 168 -26.17 14.24 -22.05
N ASP A 169 -27.45 14.62 -22.28
CA ASP A 169 -27.97 15.94 -21.98
C ASP A 169 -28.90 15.92 -20.77
N GLY A 170 -28.31 16.05 -19.58
CA GLY A 170 -29.00 16.48 -18.37
C GLY A 170 -29.57 15.42 -17.42
N ASP A 171 -29.62 14.14 -17.76
CA ASP A 171 -30.15 13.11 -16.86
C ASP A 171 -29.01 12.20 -16.35
N ILE A 172 -28.64 12.38 -15.07
CA ILE A 172 -27.61 11.57 -14.40
C ILE A 172 -27.93 10.07 -14.42
N HIS A 173 -29.20 9.67 -14.42
CA HIS A 173 -29.61 8.28 -14.47
C HIS A 173 -29.23 7.58 -15.78
N GLU A 174 -28.94 8.33 -16.85
CA GLU A 174 -28.41 7.73 -18.07
C GLU A 174 -27.05 7.09 -17.84
N LEU A 175 -26.23 7.58 -16.89
CA LEU A 175 -24.94 6.97 -16.52
C LEU A 175 -25.09 5.54 -16.00
N GLU A 176 -26.19 5.21 -15.35
CA GLU A 176 -26.46 3.87 -14.79
C GLU A 176 -26.60 2.80 -15.89
N THR A 177 -26.92 3.21 -17.10
CA THR A 177 -27.21 2.30 -18.22
C THR A 177 -26.18 2.41 -19.35
N VAL A 178 -25.21 3.32 -19.25
CA VAL A 178 -24.11 3.44 -20.23
C VAL A 178 -23.26 2.18 -20.20
N PRO A 179 -23.01 1.51 -21.35
CA PRO A 179 -22.08 0.39 -21.41
C PRO A 179 -20.70 0.78 -20.92
N TYR A 180 -20.07 -0.09 -20.12
CA TYR A 180 -18.75 0.17 -19.51
C TYR A 180 -17.70 0.67 -20.50
N ASP A 181 -17.59 0.06 -21.68
CA ASP A 181 -16.61 0.47 -22.69
C ASP A 181 -16.76 1.93 -23.11
N ARG A 182 -18.00 2.41 -23.22
CA ARG A 182 -18.30 3.81 -23.56
C ARG A 182 -17.93 4.75 -22.40
N LEU A 183 -18.28 4.38 -21.17
CA LEU A 183 -17.92 5.14 -19.98
C LEU A 183 -16.40 5.20 -19.79
N ALA A 184 -15.71 4.07 -19.94
CA ALA A 184 -14.25 3.97 -19.82
C ALA A 184 -13.53 4.80 -20.91
N GLU A 185 -14.08 4.86 -22.14
CA GLU A 185 -13.54 5.70 -23.21
C GLU A 185 -13.68 7.19 -22.87
N ALA A 186 -14.87 7.61 -22.42
CA ALA A 186 -15.09 8.98 -21.98
C ALA A 186 -14.17 9.36 -20.82
N TYR A 187 -14.03 8.48 -19.85
CA TYR A 187 -13.14 8.70 -18.70
C TYR A 187 -11.66 8.83 -19.10
N ARG A 188 -11.17 8.01 -20.02
CA ARG A 188 -9.79 8.11 -20.53
C ARG A 188 -9.50 9.46 -21.19
N ARG A 189 -10.51 10.13 -21.77
CA ARG A 189 -10.36 11.45 -22.38
C ARG A 189 -10.46 12.57 -21.35
N VAL A 190 -11.37 12.47 -20.39
CA VAL A 190 -11.65 13.51 -19.39
C VAL A 190 -10.58 13.54 -18.29
N LYS A 191 -10.16 12.36 -17.78
CA LYS A 191 -9.25 12.25 -16.63
C LYS A 191 -7.95 13.04 -16.76
N PRO A 192 -7.20 13.02 -17.88
CA PRO A 192 -5.93 13.76 -18.00
C PRO A 192 -6.07 15.26 -17.79
N GLU A 193 -7.16 15.86 -18.25
CA GLU A 193 -7.43 17.29 -18.07
C GLU A 193 -7.72 17.62 -16.61
N PHE A 194 -8.51 16.76 -15.92
CA PHE A 194 -8.82 16.90 -14.50
C PHE A 194 -7.56 16.75 -13.64
N ALA A 195 -6.75 15.74 -13.90
CA ALA A 195 -5.50 15.51 -13.19
C ALA A 195 -4.51 16.69 -13.39
N ALA A 196 -4.35 17.18 -14.63
CA ALA A 196 -3.48 18.32 -14.92
C ALA A 196 -3.96 19.62 -14.25
N ALA A 197 -5.27 19.78 -14.09
CA ALA A 197 -5.87 20.91 -13.37
C ALA A 197 -5.88 20.74 -11.83
N GLY A 198 -5.38 19.61 -11.30
CA GLY A 198 -5.43 19.30 -9.87
C GLY A 198 -6.86 19.11 -9.36
N LYS A 199 -7.77 18.65 -10.21
CA LYS A 199 -9.17 18.39 -9.87
C LYS A 199 -9.37 16.92 -9.47
N TYR A 200 -10.48 16.66 -8.77
CA TYR A 200 -10.88 15.32 -8.39
C TYR A 200 -11.11 14.41 -9.61
N THR A 201 -10.52 13.22 -9.61
CA THR A 201 -10.54 12.28 -10.73
C THR A 201 -11.46 11.08 -10.53
N GLY A 202 -12.14 10.97 -9.39
CA GLY A 202 -13.04 9.85 -9.09
C GLY A 202 -12.31 8.55 -8.74
N CYS A 203 -11.08 8.64 -8.21
CA CYS A 203 -10.24 7.49 -7.89
C CYS A 203 -9.83 7.43 -6.42
N THR A 204 -10.57 8.08 -5.51
CA THR A 204 -10.31 8.07 -4.06
C THR A 204 -11.62 8.08 -3.28
N PRO A 205 -11.67 7.44 -2.11
CA PRO A 205 -12.83 7.51 -1.23
C PRO A 205 -13.17 8.94 -0.80
N CYS A 206 -14.46 9.28 -0.80
CA CYS A 206 -14.95 10.61 -0.43
C CYS A 206 -15.43 10.63 1.03
N PRO A 207 -14.92 11.55 1.88
CA PRO A 207 -15.38 11.70 3.26
C PRO A 207 -16.87 12.07 3.31
N ASN A 208 -17.65 11.27 4.07
CA ASN A 208 -19.08 11.47 4.30
C ASN A 208 -19.53 10.76 5.60
N ALA A 209 -20.80 10.48 5.77
CA ALA A 209 -21.30 9.73 6.93
C ALA A 209 -20.81 8.28 6.99
N PHE A 210 -20.43 7.68 5.85
CA PHE A 210 -19.93 6.32 5.74
C PHE A 210 -18.42 6.24 6.01
N TYR A 211 -17.62 7.14 5.45
CA TYR A 211 -16.16 7.21 5.58
C TYR A 211 -15.72 8.53 6.19
N ARG A 212 -14.96 8.50 7.29
CA ARG A 212 -14.58 9.69 8.07
C ARG A 212 -13.40 10.49 7.53
N GLY A 213 -12.83 10.11 6.39
CA GLY A 213 -11.60 10.70 5.87
C GLY A 213 -10.34 10.06 6.47
N THR A 214 -9.18 10.61 6.12
CA THR A 214 -7.87 10.04 6.49
C THR A 214 -7.56 10.22 7.98
N PRO A 215 -6.74 9.33 8.59
CA PRO A 215 -6.27 9.52 9.96
C PRO A 215 -5.43 10.80 10.16
N ASP A 216 -4.71 11.26 9.16
CA ASP A 216 -3.94 12.51 9.20
C ASP A 216 -4.82 13.72 9.49
N GLU A 217 -6.03 13.71 8.93
CA GLU A 217 -6.97 14.83 9.07
C GLU A 217 -7.83 14.73 10.32
N ASN A 218 -8.26 13.51 10.65
CA ASN A 218 -9.33 13.28 11.63
C ASN A 218 -8.90 12.46 12.85
N GLY A 219 -7.63 12.00 12.87
CA GLY A 219 -7.17 11.02 13.86
C GLY A 219 -7.74 9.62 13.58
N PHE A 220 -7.23 8.62 14.31
CA PHE A 220 -7.82 7.27 14.29
C PHE A 220 -9.11 7.25 15.12
N ARG A 221 -10.05 6.44 14.70
CA ARG A 221 -11.30 6.16 15.46
C ARG A 221 -10.96 5.36 16.72
N GLU A 222 -11.62 5.70 17.83
CA GLU A 222 -11.44 5.02 19.12
C GLU A 222 -11.83 3.53 19.04
N GLU A 223 -12.86 3.19 18.25
CA GLU A 223 -13.36 1.84 18.04
C GLU A 223 -12.32 0.91 17.41
N THR A 224 -11.39 1.49 16.65
CA THR A 224 -10.29 0.74 16.00
C THR A 224 -8.97 0.79 16.78
N ALA A 225 -8.95 1.44 17.95
CA ALA A 225 -7.73 1.65 18.74
C ALA A 225 -7.05 0.34 19.17
N GLN A 226 -7.82 -0.73 19.39
CA GLN A 226 -7.29 -2.01 19.85
C GLN A 226 -6.96 -3.00 18.71
N ILE A 227 -7.20 -2.65 17.45
CA ILE A 227 -6.87 -3.49 16.29
C ILE A 227 -5.34 -3.50 16.11
N PRO A 228 -4.63 -4.63 16.26
CA PRO A 228 -3.21 -4.70 15.98
C PRO A 228 -2.90 -4.36 14.51
N LEU A 229 -1.88 -3.54 14.29
CA LEU A 229 -1.40 -3.18 12.97
C LEU A 229 0.09 -3.48 12.81
N LEU A 230 0.43 -4.03 11.65
CA LEU A 230 1.78 -4.13 11.15
C LEU A 230 1.85 -3.24 9.90
N ALA A 231 2.73 -2.24 9.88
CA ALA A 231 2.89 -1.33 8.77
C ALA A 231 4.36 -1.16 8.39
N GLY A 232 4.64 -1.04 7.11
CA GLY A 232 6.01 -0.84 6.65
C GLY A 232 6.11 -0.51 5.17
N THR A 233 7.36 -0.39 4.71
CA THR A 233 7.72 0.01 3.36
C THR A 233 8.90 -0.80 2.86
N VAL A 234 9.21 -0.67 1.57
CA VAL A 234 10.47 -1.13 1.00
C VAL A 234 11.45 0.05 0.87
N TYR A 235 12.75 -0.24 0.81
CA TYR A 235 13.79 0.80 0.80
C TYR A 235 13.66 1.78 -0.38
N GLY A 236 13.42 1.29 -1.58
CA GLY A 236 13.52 2.05 -2.83
C GLY A 236 12.23 2.19 -3.60
N GLU A 237 11.09 1.96 -3.03
CA GLU A 237 9.72 2.03 -3.63
C GLU A 237 9.71 2.34 -5.15
N PHE A 238 9.71 3.59 -5.53
CA PHE A 238 9.75 4.07 -6.92
C PHE A 238 11.17 4.43 -7.42
N SER A 239 12.21 3.81 -6.89
CA SER A 239 13.59 4.05 -7.29
C SER A 239 13.86 3.87 -8.80
N GLY A 240 13.05 3.07 -9.49
CA GLY A 240 13.11 2.90 -10.93
C GLY A 240 12.70 4.14 -11.75
N PHE A 241 12.00 5.09 -11.13
CA PHE A 241 11.63 6.36 -11.78
C PHE A 241 12.75 7.42 -11.72
N ILE A 242 13.74 7.25 -10.84
CA ILE A 242 14.90 8.13 -10.78
C ILE A 242 16.02 7.44 -11.56
N PRO A 243 16.36 7.91 -12.77
CA PRO A 243 17.46 7.32 -13.56
C PRO A 243 18.78 7.48 -12.81
N THR A 244 19.20 6.44 -12.13
CA THR A 244 20.55 6.36 -11.58
C THR A 244 21.28 5.26 -12.34
N PRO A 245 22.26 5.58 -13.18
CA PRO A 245 23.00 4.59 -13.99
C PRO A 245 23.99 3.76 -13.15
N TYR A 246 24.03 3.96 -11.84
CA TYR A 246 25.06 3.41 -10.97
C TYR A 246 24.48 2.32 -10.06
N HIS A 247 25.21 1.20 -9.97
CA HIS A 247 25.06 0.21 -8.91
C HIS A 247 26.00 0.59 -7.76
N GLY A 248 25.50 0.65 -6.52
CA GLY A 248 26.33 1.04 -5.38
C GLY A 248 27.57 0.17 -5.17
N GLU A 249 27.51 -1.12 -5.56
CA GLU A 249 28.64 -2.06 -5.44
C GLU A 249 29.81 -1.76 -6.40
N GLU A 250 29.58 -1.05 -7.50
CA GLU A 250 30.61 -0.71 -8.48
C GLU A 250 31.37 0.58 -8.15
N LEU A 251 30.94 1.33 -7.12
CA LEU A 251 31.47 2.62 -6.74
C LEU A 251 32.18 2.55 -5.38
N THR A 252 33.28 3.29 -5.25
CA THR A 252 33.84 3.58 -3.93
C THR A 252 32.91 4.51 -3.14
N MET A 253 33.02 4.53 -1.81
CA MET A 253 32.24 5.41 -0.95
C MET A 253 32.46 6.90 -1.31
N GLU A 254 33.67 7.27 -1.72
CA GLU A 254 34.01 8.64 -2.12
C GLU A 254 33.35 9.02 -3.45
N GLU A 255 33.34 8.13 -4.43
CA GLU A 255 32.68 8.34 -5.73
C GLU A 255 31.16 8.45 -5.52
N GLY A 256 30.55 7.57 -4.71
CA GLY A 256 29.14 7.66 -4.39
C GLY A 256 28.76 8.97 -3.69
N ALA A 257 29.52 9.39 -2.71
CA ALA A 257 29.31 10.67 -2.03
C ALA A 257 29.45 11.88 -2.97
N LYS A 258 30.39 11.82 -3.94
CA LYS A 258 30.56 12.86 -4.95
C LYS A 258 29.32 12.96 -5.85
N ILE A 259 28.79 11.83 -6.32
CA ILE A 259 27.57 11.79 -7.16
C ILE A 259 26.39 12.39 -6.41
N VAL A 260 26.20 12.06 -5.13
CA VAL A 260 25.14 12.66 -4.30
C VAL A 260 25.27 14.18 -4.26
N LYS A 261 26.49 14.71 -4.00
CA LYS A 261 26.73 16.16 -3.98
C LYS A 261 26.43 16.85 -5.31
N GLU A 262 26.80 16.21 -6.42
CA GLU A 262 26.49 16.72 -7.77
C GLU A 262 25.00 16.72 -8.07
N THR A 263 24.23 15.77 -7.49
CA THR A 263 22.80 15.60 -7.74
C THR A 263 21.94 16.53 -6.86
N VAL A 264 22.19 16.53 -5.54
CA VAL A 264 21.33 17.29 -4.59
C VAL A 264 21.93 18.63 -4.17
N GLY A 265 23.21 18.91 -4.53
CA GLY A 265 23.97 20.07 -4.14
C GLY A 265 24.75 19.88 -2.84
N GLU A 266 25.82 20.69 -2.66
CA GLU A 266 26.76 20.57 -1.53
C GLU A 266 26.07 20.79 -0.16
N GLU A 267 25.14 21.74 -0.07
CA GLU A 267 24.44 22.06 1.18
C GLU A 267 23.53 20.90 1.61
N ALA A 268 22.69 20.40 0.72
CA ALA A 268 21.80 19.26 1.01
C ALA A 268 22.62 17.99 1.31
N ALA A 269 23.68 17.72 0.55
CA ALA A 269 24.55 16.57 0.77
C ALA A 269 25.25 16.63 2.13
N ALA A 270 25.66 17.83 2.60
CA ALA A 270 26.26 17.99 3.91
C ALA A 270 25.31 17.68 5.09
N GLU A 271 24.01 17.90 4.90
CA GLU A 271 22.97 17.50 5.89
C GLU A 271 22.63 16.01 5.79
N LEU A 272 22.50 15.46 4.58
CA LEU A 272 21.97 14.13 4.32
C LEU A 272 22.98 13.00 4.50
N LEU A 273 24.22 13.15 4.00
CA LEU A 273 25.21 12.06 4.00
C LEU A 273 25.60 11.55 5.39
N PRO A 274 25.77 12.39 6.43
CA PRO A 274 26.06 11.88 7.77
C PRO A 274 24.91 11.03 8.34
N LEU A 275 23.66 11.47 8.17
CA LEU A 275 22.46 10.75 8.63
C LEU A 275 22.25 9.46 7.85
N PHE A 276 22.56 9.47 6.55
CA PHE A 276 22.51 8.26 5.72
C PHE A 276 23.54 7.23 6.16
N ALA A 277 24.78 7.63 6.42
CA ALA A 277 25.83 6.74 6.90
C ALA A 277 25.52 6.14 8.29
N GLU A 278 24.79 6.86 9.14
CA GLU A 278 24.31 6.35 10.43
C GLU A 278 23.17 5.35 10.26
N ALA A 279 22.17 5.69 9.44
CA ALA A 279 20.99 4.84 9.22
C ALA A 279 21.35 3.59 8.40
N TYR A 280 22.20 3.70 7.38
CA TYR A 280 22.51 2.66 6.41
C TYR A 280 24.02 2.48 6.22
N PRO A 281 24.77 2.08 7.27
CA PRO A 281 26.23 2.04 7.25
C PRO A 281 26.82 1.01 6.27
N GLU A 282 26.00 0.03 5.85
CA GLU A 282 26.37 -1.00 4.89
C GLU A 282 26.20 -0.58 3.41
N ARG A 283 25.50 0.56 3.16
CA ARG A 283 25.17 1.01 1.81
C ARG A 283 26.19 2.03 1.26
N ASN A 284 26.35 2.02 -0.05
CA ASN A 284 27.09 3.08 -0.72
C ASN A 284 26.29 4.40 -0.65
N PRO A 285 26.95 5.57 -0.44
CA PRO A 285 26.26 6.87 -0.40
C PRO A 285 25.35 7.15 -1.59
N VAL A 286 25.66 6.62 -2.80
CA VAL A 286 24.81 6.80 -3.98
C VAL A 286 23.41 6.21 -3.80
N ASP A 287 23.25 5.21 -2.94
CA ASP A 287 21.92 4.60 -2.66
C ASP A 287 20.97 5.55 -1.94
N LEU A 288 21.48 6.65 -1.34
CA LEU A 288 20.65 7.74 -0.83
C LEU A 288 19.69 8.27 -1.90
N LEU A 289 20.11 8.33 -3.16
CA LEU A 289 19.28 8.82 -4.28
C LEU A 289 18.14 7.88 -4.65
N LYS A 290 18.18 6.64 -4.14
CA LYS A 290 17.16 5.61 -4.35
C LYS A 290 16.29 5.39 -3.11
N LEU A 291 16.64 6.00 -1.97
CA LEU A 291 15.89 5.86 -0.74
C LEU A 291 14.52 6.53 -0.87
N ASP A 292 13.47 5.78 -0.54
CA ASP A 292 12.11 6.28 -0.61
C ASP A 292 11.77 7.25 0.54
N PHE A 293 11.08 8.31 0.20
CA PHE A 293 10.45 9.22 1.15
C PHE A 293 8.94 9.37 0.90
N LEU A 294 8.44 8.89 -0.23
CA LEU A 294 7.04 9.08 -0.63
C LEU A 294 6.08 8.23 0.20
N PHE A 295 6.47 7.00 0.51
CA PHE A 295 5.74 6.10 1.41
C PHE A 295 6.35 6.05 2.80
N ARG A 296 7.70 6.13 2.91
CA ARG A 296 8.37 6.00 4.21
C ARG A 296 8.01 7.13 5.16
N LEU A 297 7.99 8.39 4.71
CA LEU A 297 7.64 9.52 5.57
C LEU A 297 6.20 9.45 6.10
N PRO A 298 5.17 9.28 5.25
CA PRO A 298 3.80 9.12 5.76
C PRO A 298 3.63 7.86 6.62
N THR A 299 4.33 6.76 6.32
CA THR A 299 4.28 5.54 7.16
C THR A 299 4.86 5.79 8.55
N GLN A 300 5.98 6.51 8.67
CA GLN A 300 6.53 6.92 9.97
C GLN A 300 5.54 7.78 10.77
N GLN A 301 4.88 8.74 10.11
CA GLN A 301 3.87 9.60 10.73
C GLN A 301 2.66 8.78 11.20
N PHE A 302 2.16 7.89 10.35
CA PHE A 302 1.08 6.95 10.65
C PHE A 302 1.40 6.08 11.88
N ILE A 303 2.60 5.48 11.92
CA ILE A 303 3.03 4.63 13.05
C ILE A 303 3.13 5.46 14.34
N ARG A 304 3.70 6.66 14.28
CA ARG A 304 3.79 7.56 15.43
C ARG A 304 2.41 7.95 15.97
N GLN A 305 1.48 8.33 15.07
CA GLN A 305 0.12 8.68 15.44
C GLN A 305 -0.63 7.47 16.02
N ARG A 306 -0.51 6.31 15.38
CA ARG A 306 -1.18 5.08 15.79
C ARG A 306 -0.66 4.57 17.13
N SER A 307 0.66 4.55 17.33
CA SER A 307 1.27 4.08 18.58
C SER A 307 0.99 4.99 19.78
N ALA A 308 0.61 6.24 19.57
CA ALA A 308 0.17 7.13 20.64
C ALA A 308 -1.17 6.67 21.26
N GLY A 309 -2.05 6.01 20.49
CA GLY A 309 -3.35 5.51 20.93
C GLY A 309 -3.46 3.99 21.04
N ASN A 310 -2.54 3.24 20.42
CA ASN A 310 -2.56 1.77 20.36
C ASN A 310 -1.17 1.20 20.61
N GLN A 311 -1.07 0.26 21.55
CA GLN A 311 0.20 -0.37 21.89
C GLN A 311 0.57 -1.57 20.98
N CYS A 312 -0.30 -1.98 20.05
CA CYS A 312 -0.10 -3.12 19.16
C CYS A 312 0.24 -2.66 17.74
N THR A 313 1.17 -1.71 17.58
CA THR A 313 1.62 -1.21 16.27
C THR A 313 3.07 -1.62 16.01
N TYR A 314 3.29 -2.42 14.97
CA TYR A 314 4.60 -2.90 14.55
C TYR A 314 5.05 -2.18 13.28
N SER A 315 6.36 -1.89 13.17
CA SER A 315 6.97 -1.24 12.00
C SER A 315 7.97 -2.16 11.34
N TYR A 316 7.96 -2.21 9.98
CA TYR A 316 9.04 -2.87 9.23
C TYR A 316 9.59 -2.01 8.11
N LEU A 317 10.80 -2.37 7.67
CA LEU A 317 11.44 -1.89 6.45
C LEU A 317 12.04 -3.11 5.73
N PHE A 318 11.61 -3.36 4.49
CA PHE A 318 12.24 -4.35 3.62
C PHE A 318 13.43 -3.72 2.91
N ASN A 319 14.65 -4.14 3.27
CA ASN A 319 15.92 -3.54 2.83
C ASN A 319 16.88 -4.59 2.23
N GLN A 320 16.35 -5.63 1.58
CA GLN A 320 17.12 -6.66 0.90
C GLN A 320 17.28 -6.27 -0.57
N ASP A 321 18.54 -6.12 -1.02
CA ASP A 321 18.82 -5.95 -2.43
C ASP A 321 18.48 -7.22 -3.21
N LEU A 322 18.04 -7.02 -4.44
CA LEU A 322 17.58 -8.08 -5.33
C LEU A 322 18.61 -8.32 -6.44
N PRO A 323 18.84 -9.58 -6.88
CA PRO A 323 19.93 -9.94 -7.80
C PRO A 323 19.64 -9.57 -9.27
N ILE A 324 18.86 -8.54 -9.51
CA ILE A 324 18.52 -8.09 -10.86
C ILE A 324 19.55 -7.08 -11.35
N ASN A 325 20.04 -7.25 -12.57
CA ASN A 325 21.01 -6.35 -13.22
C ASN A 325 22.29 -6.11 -12.40
N GLY A 326 22.75 -7.13 -11.68
CA GLY A 326 23.97 -7.02 -10.85
C GLY A 326 23.73 -6.48 -9.44
N GLY A 327 22.50 -6.34 -9.03
CA GLY A 327 22.06 -5.82 -7.73
C GLY A 327 21.16 -4.59 -7.89
N SER A 328 19.99 -4.63 -7.30
CA SER A 328 19.05 -3.52 -7.29
C SER A 328 18.50 -3.33 -5.89
N VAL A 329 18.32 -2.08 -5.45
CA VAL A 329 17.53 -1.82 -4.24
C VAL A 329 16.12 -2.35 -4.42
N PRO A 330 15.44 -2.81 -3.35
CA PRO A 330 14.08 -3.32 -3.47
C PRO A 330 13.13 -2.19 -3.92
N TRP A 331 12.35 -2.48 -4.94
CA TRP A 331 11.34 -1.58 -5.50
C TRP A 331 9.94 -1.86 -4.95
N HIS A 332 8.99 -1.04 -5.29
CA HIS A 332 7.56 -1.19 -4.90
C HIS A 332 7.05 -2.60 -5.19
N CYS A 333 6.40 -3.25 -4.23
CA CYS A 333 5.94 -4.64 -4.25
C CYS A 333 7.03 -5.73 -4.08
N ALA A 334 8.30 -5.37 -3.87
CA ALA A 334 9.39 -6.36 -3.79
C ALA A 334 9.27 -7.34 -2.61
N ASP A 335 8.56 -6.97 -1.55
CA ASP A 335 8.29 -7.78 -0.36
C ASP A 335 7.11 -8.76 -0.51
N VAL A 336 6.24 -8.55 -1.49
CA VAL A 336 5.02 -9.36 -1.69
C VAL A 336 5.30 -10.86 -1.88
N PRO A 337 6.26 -11.28 -2.75
CA PRO A 337 6.58 -12.70 -2.90
C PRO A 337 7.02 -13.38 -1.60
N TYR A 338 7.70 -12.64 -0.71
CA TYR A 338 8.15 -13.13 0.60
C TYR A 338 6.98 -13.31 1.56
N VAL A 339 6.01 -12.39 1.53
CA VAL A 339 4.79 -12.45 2.37
C VAL A 339 3.91 -13.64 1.99
N PHE A 340 3.75 -13.92 0.69
CA PHE A 340 2.97 -15.06 0.20
C PHE A 340 3.72 -16.41 0.21
N HIS A 341 5.03 -16.42 0.49
CA HIS A 341 5.91 -17.58 0.31
C HIS A 341 5.98 -18.06 -1.16
N ASN A 342 6.06 -17.11 -2.08
CA ASN A 342 6.02 -17.34 -3.53
C ASN A 342 7.29 -16.83 -4.22
N THR A 343 8.43 -16.71 -3.51
CA THR A 343 9.69 -16.26 -4.13
C THR A 343 10.13 -17.20 -5.24
N GLU A 344 9.84 -18.50 -5.14
CA GLU A 344 10.12 -19.50 -6.18
C GLU A 344 9.39 -19.23 -7.50
N MET A 345 8.24 -18.54 -7.45
CA MET A 345 7.45 -18.16 -8.62
C MET A 345 8.00 -16.90 -9.31
N VAL A 346 8.97 -16.21 -8.70
CA VAL A 346 9.59 -14.98 -9.21
C VAL A 346 11.09 -15.21 -9.44
N PRO A 347 11.50 -15.84 -10.56
CA PRO A 347 12.90 -16.25 -10.78
C PRO A 347 13.93 -15.15 -10.68
N SER A 348 13.53 -13.90 -10.93
CA SER A 348 14.41 -12.73 -10.90
C SER A 348 14.93 -12.35 -9.51
N ILE A 349 14.35 -12.92 -8.44
CA ILE A 349 14.77 -12.63 -7.05
C ILE A 349 15.43 -13.81 -6.35
N GLN A 350 15.70 -14.92 -7.07
CA GLN A 350 16.20 -16.16 -6.49
C GLN A 350 17.70 -16.11 -6.18
N GLU A 351 18.02 -16.16 -4.90
CA GLU A 351 19.36 -16.38 -4.34
C GLU A 351 19.29 -17.28 -3.11
N GLU A 352 20.40 -17.87 -2.68
CA GLU A 352 20.47 -18.70 -1.47
C GLU A 352 20.03 -17.94 -0.21
N SER A 353 20.32 -16.63 -0.15
CA SER A 353 19.91 -15.75 0.97
C SER A 353 18.39 -15.54 1.08
N VAL A 354 17.66 -15.68 -0.01
CA VAL A 354 16.20 -15.45 -0.11
C VAL A 354 15.43 -16.42 0.77
N THR A 355 15.77 -17.70 0.77
CA THR A 355 15.03 -18.74 1.53
C THR A 355 14.94 -18.44 3.02
N LYS A 356 16.05 -17.97 3.64
CA LYS A 356 16.04 -17.60 5.05
C LYS A 356 15.18 -16.37 5.30
N LEU A 357 15.32 -15.34 4.47
CA LEU A 357 14.57 -14.09 4.62
C LEU A 357 13.08 -14.31 4.37
N GLU A 358 12.74 -15.11 3.36
CA GLU A 358 11.36 -15.52 3.07
C GLU A 358 10.72 -16.19 4.30
N ALA A 359 11.40 -17.18 4.91
CA ALA A 359 10.90 -17.81 6.11
C ALA A 359 10.71 -16.82 7.26
N GLN A 360 11.64 -15.88 7.46
CA GLN A 360 11.52 -14.85 8.48
C GLN A 360 10.29 -13.96 8.30
N ILE A 361 10.05 -13.48 7.08
CA ILE A 361 8.92 -12.61 6.77
C ILE A 361 7.61 -13.40 6.82
N PHE A 362 7.56 -14.54 6.16
CA PHE A 362 6.37 -15.40 6.12
C PHE A 362 5.93 -15.83 7.52
N ASP A 363 6.84 -16.36 8.33
CA ASP A 363 6.52 -16.80 9.70
C ASP A 363 6.07 -15.64 10.58
N SER A 364 6.61 -14.42 10.37
CA SER A 364 6.13 -13.20 11.04
C SER A 364 4.67 -12.88 10.67
N VAL A 365 4.33 -12.98 9.40
CA VAL A 365 2.96 -12.75 8.91
C VAL A 365 2.00 -13.78 9.48
N ILE A 366 2.39 -15.05 9.49
CA ILE A 366 1.55 -16.14 10.04
C ILE A 366 1.41 -16.02 11.57
N ALA A 367 2.48 -15.67 12.31
CA ALA A 367 2.41 -15.42 13.74
C ALA A 367 1.47 -14.25 14.05
N PHE A 368 1.60 -13.15 13.31
CA PHE A 368 0.72 -11.99 13.44
C PHE A 368 -0.74 -12.33 13.13
N ALA A 369 -1.00 -13.07 12.06
CA ALA A 369 -2.36 -13.50 11.71
C ALA A 369 -2.99 -14.36 12.81
N ARG A 370 -2.21 -15.18 13.51
CA ARG A 370 -2.70 -16.02 14.61
C ARG A 370 -2.99 -15.23 15.88
N THR A 371 -2.10 -14.31 16.26
CA THR A 371 -2.08 -13.74 17.62
C THR A 371 -2.10 -12.22 17.69
N GLY A 372 -1.83 -11.51 16.58
CA GLY A 372 -1.57 -10.07 16.55
C GLY A 372 -0.14 -9.68 16.96
N ASP A 373 0.72 -10.69 17.20
CA ASP A 373 2.14 -10.54 17.51
C ASP A 373 2.98 -11.24 16.44
N PRO A 374 3.87 -10.53 15.68
CA PRO A 374 4.67 -11.10 14.61
C PRO A 374 5.89 -11.89 15.10
N ASN A 375 6.14 -11.96 16.42
CA ASN A 375 7.32 -12.59 17.00
C ASN A 375 7.31 -14.13 16.85
N HIS A 376 8.45 -14.66 16.43
CA HIS A 376 8.73 -16.10 16.35
C HIS A 376 10.25 -16.38 16.52
N ALA A 377 10.63 -17.65 16.63
CA ALA A 377 12.02 -18.02 16.93
C ALA A 377 13.04 -17.69 15.83
N GLY A 378 12.58 -17.42 14.60
CA GLY A 378 13.44 -17.16 13.42
C GLY A 378 13.93 -15.70 13.29
N ILE A 379 13.44 -14.77 14.13
CA ILE A 379 13.79 -13.35 14.09
C ILE A 379 14.26 -12.83 15.45
N PRO A 380 14.99 -11.70 15.50
CA PRO A 380 15.19 -10.96 16.75
C PRO A 380 13.84 -10.55 17.35
N HIS A 381 13.79 -10.40 18.70
CA HIS A 381 12.57 -9.91 19.34
C HIS A 381 12.15 -8.56 18.77
N TRP A 382 10.94 -8.51 18.23
CA TRP A 382 10.31 -7.35 17.58
C TRP A 382 9.34 -6.68 18.55
N PRO A 383 9.74 -5.60 19.24
CA PRO A 383 8.84 -4.91 20.15
C PRO A 383 7.84 -4.04 19.38
N VAL A 384 6.68 -3.82 19.98
CA VAL A 384 5.73 -2.81 19.48
C VAL A 384 6.36 -1.42 19.48
N SER A 385 5.99 -0.58 18.53
CA SER A 385 6.35 0.84 18.55
C SER A 385 5.63 1.55 19.70
N ALA A 386 6.31 2.52 20.30
CA ALA A 386 5.79 3.32 21.41
C ALA A 386 5.74 4.80 21.03
N PRO A 387 5.02 5.66 21.78
CA PRO A 387 5.02 7.08 21.51
C PRO A 387 6.44 7.68 21.44
N GLY A 388 6.81 8.25 20.29
CA GLY A 388 8.15 8.76 20.04
C GLY A 388 9.25 7.74 19.75
N GLU A 389 8.94 6.46 19.76
CA GLU A 389 9.89 5.34 19.51
C GLU A 389 9.34 4.40 18.43
N GLU A 390 9.61 4.68 17.16
CA GLU A 390 9.36 3.72 16.09
C GLU A 390 10.38 2.57 16.19
N ARG A 391 9.90 1.35 16.39
CA ARG A 391 10.72 0.13 16.52
C ARG A 391 10.57 -0.70 15.26
N THR A 392 11.49 -0.48 14.33
CA THR A 392 11.43 -1.03 12.98
C THR A 392 12.20 -2.33 12.87
N MET A 393 11.55 -3.41 12.46
CA MET A 393 12.20 -4.62 11.98
C MET A 393 12.74 -4.35 10.57
N VAL A 394 14.05 -4.29 10.43
CA VAL A 394 14.71 -4.16 9.14
C VAL A 394 14.98 -5.55 8.57
N PHE A 395 14.19 -5.95 7.59
CA PHE A 395 14.32 -7.22 6.87
C PHE A 395 15.39 -7.10 5.79
N CYS A 396 16.51 -7.75 6.00
CA CYS A 396 17.65 -7.80 5.09
C CYS A 396 18.49 -9.06 5.38
N LYS A 397 19.62 -9.22 4.71
CA LYS A 397 20.57 -10.33 4.97
C LYS A 397 20.86 -10.54 6.46
N ASN A 398 20.93 -9.46 7.24
CA ASN A 398 21.14 -9.45 8.69
C ASN A 398 19.95 -8.78 9.38
N THR A 399 18.79 -9.44 9.37
CA THR A 399 17.55 -8.96 9.96
C THR A 399 17.75 -8.50 11.40
N GLN A 400 17.33 -7.28 11.73
CA GLN A 400 17.54 -6.62 13.01
C GLN A 400 16.44 -5.63 13.35
N VAL A 401 16.27 -5.31 14.64
CA VAL A 401 15.39 -4.23 15.09
C VAL A 401 16.22 -2.96 15.30
N ARG A 402 15.72 -1.84 14.80
CA ARG A 402 16.29 -0.51 15.03
C ARG A 402 15.22 0.44 15.56
N CYS A 403 15.62 1.33 16.45
CA CYS A 403 14.75 2.37 17.01
C CYS A 403 14.99 3.67 16.27
N ASN A 404 13.90 4.30 15.78
CA ASN A 404 13.94 5.57 15.04
C ASN A 404 14.97 5.55 13.89
N HIS A 405 15.06 4.46 13.19
CA HIS A 405 16.11 4.05 12.25
C HIS A 405 16.59 5.18 11.30
N ASP A 406 15.65 5.81 10.63
CA ASP A 406 15.87 6.86 9.64
C ASP A 406 14.96 8.08 9.89
N ALA A 407 14.54 8.26 11.13
CA ALA A 407 13.52 9.22 11.54
C ALA A 407 13.93 10.69 11.32
N GLU A 408 15.23 11.00 11.35
CA GLU A 408 15.77 12.33 11.04
C GLU A 408 16.11 12.48 9.57
N LEU A 409 16.56 11.39 8.92
CA LEU A 409 16.96 11.38 7.53
C LEU A 409 15.78 11.60 6.58
N ILE A 410 14.69 10.85 6.75
CA ILE A 410 13.57 10.83 5.80
C ILE A 410 12.88 12.20 5.64
N PRO A 411 12.59 12.96 6.72
CA PRO A 411 12.03 14.31 6.56
C PRO A 411 12.97 15.29 5.83
N LEU A 412 14.29 15.20 6.06
CA LEU A 412 15.27 16.02 5.36
C LEU A 412 15.39 15.60 3.88
N LEU A 413 15.36 14.31 3.61
CA LEU A 413 15.36 13.80 2.24
C LEU A 413 14.12 14.31 1.47
N ALA A 414 12.93 14.23 2.07
CA ALA A 414 11.70 14.76 1.49
C ALA A 414 11.79 16.28 1.23
N LYS A 415 12.36 17.04 2.17
CA LYS A 415 12.57 18.51 2.03
C LYS A 415 13.45 18.85 0.82
N HIS A 416 14.56 18.10 0.62
CA HIS A 416 15.52 18.40 -0.43
C HIS A 416 15.17 17.78 -1.79
N MET A 417 14.65 16.56 -1.82
CA MET A 417 14.33 15.85 -3.05
C MET A 417 12.87 15.99 -3.51
N GLY A 418 11.94 16.32 -2.62
CA GLY A 418 10.53 16.48 -2.95
C GLY A 418 10.27 17.44 -4.12
N PRO A 419 10.83 18.67 -4.13
CA PRO A 419 10.66 19.60 -5.25
C PRO A 419 11.20 19.08 -6.59
N MET A 420 12.27 18.29 -6.57
CA MET A 420 12.83 17.66 -7.77
C MET A 420 11.88 16.56 -8.27
N PHE A 421 11.34 15.74 -7.38
CA PHE A 421 10.38 14.70 -7.70
C PHE A 421 9.08 15.29 -8.28
N GLU A 422 8.51 16.33 -7.66
CA GLU A 422 7.33 17.01 -8.19
C GLU A 422 7.52 17.56 -9.61
N ARG A 423 8.70 18.13 -9.88
CA ARG A 423 9.03 18.62 -11.22
C ARG A 423 9.09 17.50 -12.23
N MET A 424 9.77 16.42 -11.90
CA MET A 424 9.89 15.22 -12.75
C MET A 424 8.52 14.60 -13.04
N MET A 425 7.63 14.52 -12.04
CA MET A 425 6.27 14.02 -12.24
C MET A 425 5.46 14.90 -13.20
N ARG A 426 5.58 16.23 -13.09
CA ARG A 426 4.90 17.17 -14.01
C ARG A 426 5.42 17.06 -15.44
N GLU A 427 6.73 16.93 -15.63
CA GLU A 427 7.36 16.77 -16.94
C GLU A 427 6.92 15.46 -17.61
N ASN A 428 6.93 14.32 -16.87
CA ASN A 428 6.51 13.03 -17.40
C ASN A 428 4.99 12.97 -17.68
N MET A 429 4.16 13.69 -16.92
CA MET A 429 2.71 13.79 -17.22
C MET A 429 2.44 14.66 -18.46
N GLY A 430 3.33 15.59 -18.80
CA GLY A 430 3.25 16.41 -20.01
C GLY A 430 3.64 15.66 -21.28
N ASP A 431 4.56 14.71 -21.21
CA ASP A 431 5.05 13.94 -22.37
C ASP A 431 4.12 12.80 -22.81
N VAL A 432 3.13 12.42 -22.01
CA VAL A 432 2.11 11.41 -22.38
C VAL A 432 1.04 11.99 -23.32
N GLN A 433 1.12 13.29 -23.66
CA GLN A 433 0.19 13.97 -24.57
C GLN A 433 0.62 13.98 -26.06
N HIS A 434 1.64 13.18 -26.47
CA HIS A 434 2.05 13.10 -27.88
C HIS A 434 2.02 11.69 -28.45
#